data_a6c162b2133a5fcb2e63830bac92e9b6
#
_entry.id   a6c162b2133a5fcb2e63830bac92e9b6
#
_cell.length_a   1.000
_cell.length_b   1.000
_cell.length_c   1.000
_cell.angle_alpha   90.00
_cell.angle_beta   90.00
_cell.angle_gamma   90.00
#
_symmetry.space_group_name_H-M   'P 1'
#
loop_
_entity.id
_entity.type
_entity.pdbx_description
1 polymer ?
#
loop_
_entity_poly.entity_id
_entity_poly.type
_entity_poly.pdbx_seq_one_letter_code
_entity_poly.pdbx_strand_id
1 'polypeptide(L)'
;MKQNLRKVIPILLLGSSVFGAVAQDESRGVVRRRDNDRNATQSVTAVSERMQNFFGSSNSSITDADRQWQKVIYRSIDLDKDENAALYFPEEPVDGQENLFRIILKLFASGQIPAYEYLDGREIFTEQYQVKARDVLDRFHIPYTEGRGSTERNPRFEIDENDVPTNEVLSYFVIERWEFDTRQNRLRPVVEAICPVLHRTGDFGGDALRYPMFWIQFAKLRPHLASQAIFVDDDNNLPTCTYDDFFTLNMYQGDIYKTRNLKNRSLAQMHPDPDNLRRAQDSIQSRLEHFEDKLWVPSREEVIAAREAREALAAGADSSSVEPSTSATTPSRVTKRSTRRSTKK
;
A
#
# COMPACT_ATOMS: atom_id res chain seq x y z
N MET A 1 58.74 58.60 40.51
CA MET A 1 58.02 58.85 41.75
C MET A 1 57.15 57.64 42.02
N LYS A 2 57.54 56.91 43.06
CA LYS A 2 56.72 56.39 44.16
C LYS A 2 55.61 55.44 43.75
N GLN A 3 55.45 54.25 44.19
CA GLN A 3 55.76 53.37 45.31
C GLN A 3 54.71 52.28 45.31
N ASN A 4 55.15 51.03 45.25
CA ASN A 4 54.95 50.00 46.27
C ASN A 4 53.54 49.77 46.83
N LEU A 5 53.01 48.52 46.77
CA LEU A 5 53.01 47.72 47.98
C LEU A 5 52.40 46.31 47.67
N ARG A 6 53.20 45.35 47.94
CA ARG A 6 53.07 43.97 48.36
C ARG A 6 51.89 43.71 49.34
N LYS A 7 51.30 42.51 49.29
CA LYS A 7 51.12 41.54 50.35
C LYS A 7 50.34 40.33 49.79
N VAL A 8 50.89 39.14 49.67
CA VAL A 8 51.22 38.12 50.71
C VAL A 8 49.99 37.23 51.04
N ILE A 9 50.21 35.98 50.71
CA ILE A 9 49.59 34.67 50.92
C ILE A 9 49.06 34.47 52.36
N PRO A 10 48.07 33.61 52.60
CA PRO A 10 48.48 32.27 53.03
C PRO A 10 47.67 31.08 52.41
N ILE A 11 48.40 30.01 52.23
CA ILE A 11 48.08 28.60 52.10
C ILE A 11 47.32 28.14 53.37
N LEU A 12 46.25 27.37 53.17
CA LEU A 12 45.78 26.44 54.17
C LEU A 12 45.41 25.11 53.52
N LEU A 13 46.24 24.12 53.78
CA LEU A 13 46.04 22.72 53.68
C LEU A 13 45.03 22.26 54.74
N LEU A 14 44.15 21.34 54.40
CA LEU A 14 43.82 20.13 55.18
C LEU A 14 42.48 19.57 54.77
N GLY A 15 42.51 18.29 54.52
CA GLY A 15 41.37 17.40 54.75
C GLY A 15 41.04 16.37 53.67
N SER A 16 41.77 15.25 53.67
CA SER A 16 41.43 14.04 53.02
C SER A 16 40.13 13.41 53.56
N SER A 17 39.14 13.18 52.73
CA SER A 17 38.17 12.14 53.00
C SER A 17 37.87 11.40 51.70
N VAL A 18 38.33 10.18 51.66
CA VAL A 18 38.07 9.16 50.65
C VAL A 18 36.61 8.71 50.84
N PHE A 19 35.74 9.08 49.94
CA PHE A 19 34.48 8.37 49.70
C PHE A 19 34.53 7.80 48.32
N GLY A 20 34.63 6.50 48.23
CA GLY A 20 34.47 5.73 47.00
C GLY A 20 33.04 5.89 46.49
N ALA A 21 32.88 6.65 45.43
CA ALA A 21 31.69 6.62 44.59
C ALA A 21 31.96 5.60 43.49
N VAL A 22 31.21 4.53 43.55
CA VAL A 22 31.07 3.60 42.41
C VAL A 22 30.47 4.43 41.28
N ALA A 23 31.29 4.76 40.29
CA ALA A 23 30.82 5.32 39.04
C ALA A 23 30.11 4.21 38.31
N GLN A 24 28.80 4.27 38.23
CA GLN A 24 28.04 3.60 37.18
C GLN A 24 28.49 4.20 35.85
N ASP A 25 29.16 3.38 35.10
CA ASP A 25 29.52 3.62 33.70
C ASP A 25 28.22 3.60 32.87
N GLU A 26 27.52 4.75 32.85
CA GLU A 26 26.57 5.01 31.80
C GLU A 26 27.38 5.22 30.51
N SER A 27 27.56 4.14 29.76
CA SER A 27 27.99 4.22 28.37
C SER A 27 26.94 4.99 27.57
N ARG A 28 26.98 6.32 27.66
CA ARG A 28 26.41 7.18 26.64
C ARG A 28 27.16 6.88 25.37
N GLY A 29 26.57 6.03 24.56
CA GLY A 29 26.97 5.84 23.18
C GLY A 29 27.01 7.21 22.50
N VAL A 30 28.19 7.77 22.41
CA VAL A 30 28.46 8.92 21.55
C VAL A 30 28.25 8.40 20.14
N VAL A 31 27.05 8.65 19.60
CA VAL A 31 26.78 8.52 18.19
C VAL A 31 27.77 9.44 17.49
N ARG A 32 28.89 8.87 17.04
CA ARG A 32 29.80 9.55 16.12
C ARG A 32 29.00 9.82 14.84
N ARG A 33 28.45 11.03 14.74
CA ARG A 33 27.98 11.56 13.46
C ARG A 33 29.15 11.46 12.50
N ARG A 34 29.03 10.62 11.50
CA ARG A 34 29.88 10.67 10.33
C ARG A 34 29.59 12.00 9.64
N ASP A 35 30.44 12.97 9.83
CA ASP A 35 30.47 14.24 9.08
C ASP A 35 30.92 13.95 7.64
N ASN A 36 30.11 13.30 6.83
CA ASN A 36 30.45 13.08 5.43
C ASN A 36 29.24 13.07 4.51
N ASP A 37 28.24 13.88 4.78
CA ASP A 37 27.28 14.26 3.73
C ASP A 37 26.67 15.62 4.10
N ARG A 38 27.38 16.67 3.71
CA ARG A 38 26.93 18.05 3.89
C ARG A 38 25.93 18.54 2.86
N ASN A 39 25.43 17.65 2.01
CA ASN A 39 24.44 18.01 0.99
C ASN A 39 23.39 16.91 0.88
N ALA A 40 22.45 16.88 1.71
CA ALA A 40 21.11 16.38 1.44
C ALA A 40 20.42 15.94 2.73
N THR A 41 19.32 16.55 3.05
CA THR A 41 18.18 15.84 3.61
C THR A 41 18.35 15.17 4.97
N GLN A 42 19.00 15.84 5.93
CA GLN A 42 19.10 15.32 7.30
C GLN A 42 17.73 15.18 8.01
N SER A 43 16.72 15.92 7.57
CA SER A 43 15.37 15.85 8.15
C SER A 43 14.57 14.63 7.66
N VAL A 44 14.68 14.32 6.38
CA VAL A 44 13.94 13.19 5.76
C VAL A 44 14.49 11.86 6.25
N THR A 45 15.82 11.73 6.32
CA THR A 45 16.46 10.51 6.83
C THR A 45 16.06 10.23 8.27
N ALA A 46 15.95 11.27 9.11
CA ALA A 46 15.56 11.09 10.51
C ALA A 46 14.11 10.64 10.70
N VAL A 47 13.20 11.14 9.86
CA VAL A 47 11.79 10.70 9.85
C VAL A 47 11.69 9.27 9.34
N SER A 48 12.38 8.96 8.26
CA SER A 48 12.42 7.63 7.66
C SER A 48 12.98 6.57 8.60
N GLU A 49 14.11 6.83 9.29
CA GLU A 49 14.66 5.90 10.28
C GLU A 49 13.71 5.64 11.44
N ARG A 50 13.02 6.68 11.91
CA ARG A 50 12.01 6.53 12.97
C ARG A 50 10.85 5.67 12.52
N MET A 51 10.33 5.92 11.33
CA MET A 51 9.25 5.13 10.75
C MET A 51 9.69 3.69 10.46
N GLN A 52 10.88 3.49 9.90
CA GLN A 52 11.45 2.15 9.72
C GLN A 52 11.58 1.39 11.04
N ASN A 53 12.07 2.03 12.09
CA ASN A 53 12.17 1.40 13.41
C ASN A 53 10.80 1.08 14.00
N PHE A 54 9.81 1.96 13.83
CA PHE A 54 8.45 1.73 14.29
C PHE A 54 7.80 0.56 13.56
N PHE A 55 7.87 0.53 12.23
CA PHE A 55 7.30 -0.54 11.42
C PHE A 55 8.21 -1.78 11.34
N GLY A 56 9.52 -1.64 11.48
CA GLY A 56 10.48 -2.75 11.57
C GLY A 56 10.28 -3.58 12.83
N SER A 57 9.97 -2.95 13.95
CA SER A 57 9.62 -3.64 15.20
C SER A 57 8.22 -4.28 15.14
N SER A 58 7.30 -3.70 14.36
CA SER A 58 5.97 -4.27 14.11
C SER A 58 5.96 -5.34 13.02
N ASN A 59 7.02 -5.39 12.19
CA ASN A 59 7.27 -6.43 11.20
C ASN A 59 7.91 -7.71 11.80
N SER A 60 7.75 -7.97 13.09
CA SER A 60 7.84 -9.34 13.56
C SER A 60 6.88 -10.13 12.67
N SER A 61 7.44 -10.94 11.78
CA SER A 61 6.68 -11.74 10.83
C SER A 61 5.54 -12.40 11.58
N ILE A 62 4.29 -12.01 11.24
CA ILE A 62 3.13 -12.68 11.80
C ILE A 62 3.32 -14.14 11.50
N THR A 63 3.45 -14.96 12.54
CA THR A 63 3.56 -16.40 12.35
C THR A 63 2.27 -16.89 11.72
N ASP A 64 2.34 -17.95 10.90
CA ASP A 64 1.14 -18.52 10.28
C ASP A 64 0.09 -18.92 11.32
N ALA A 65 0.51 -19.22 12.55
CA ALA A 65 -0.37 -19.50 13.68
C ALA A 65 -1.16 -18.27 14.16
N ASP A 66 -0.60 -17.08 14.04
CA ASP A 66 -1.25 -15.83 14.46
C ASP A 66 -2.12 -15.21 13.36
N ARG A 67 -1.98 -15.68 12.12
CA ARG A 67 -2.75 -15.23 10.96
C ARG A 67 -4.05 -16.02 10.82
N GLN A 68 -5.13 -15.50 11.36
CA GLN A 68 -6.45 -16.18 11.29
C GLN A 68 -7.23 -15.84 10.03
N TRP A 69 -6.96 -14.68 9.42
CA TRP A 69 -7.66 -14.25 8.22
C TRP A 69 -6.71 -13.53 7.27
N GLN A 70 -6.87 -13.82 5.99
CA GLN A 70 -6.09 -13.23 4.92
C GLN A 70 -6.92 -13.06 3.66
N LYS A 71 -6.76 -11.92 2.98
CA LYS A 71 -7.34 -11.68 1.65
C LYS A 71 -6.33 -10.98 0.77
N VAL A 72 -6.15 -11.49 -0.45
CA VAL A 72 -5.30 -10.87 -1.45
C VAL A 72 -6.17 -10.08 -2.42
N ILE A 73 -5.78 -8.83 -2.64
CA ILE A 73 -6.47 -7.84 -3.46
C ILE A 73 -5.48 -7.31 -4.49
N TYR A 74 -5.97 -7.09 -5.68
CA TYR A 74 -5.25 -6.44 -6.76
C TYR A 74 -5.89 -5.09 -7.01
N ARG A 75 -5.09 -4.05 -6.84
CA ARG A 75 -5.51 -2.66 -6.96
C ARG A 75 -4.82 -1.98 -8.12
N SER A 76 -5.56 -1.17 -8.87
CA SER A 76 -5.02 -0.25 -9.87
C SER A 76 -4.92 1.14 -9.25
N ILE A 77 -3.71 1.65 -9.13
CA ILE A 77 -3.42 3.01 -8.70
C ILE A 77 -3.28 3.84 -9.96
N ASP A 78 -4.16 4.80 -10.15
CA ASP A 78 -4.18 5.71 -11.27
C ASP A 78 -3.49 7.01 -10.86
N LEU A 79 -2.48 7.44 -11.61
CA LEU A 79 -1.65 8.60 -11.29
C LEU A 79 -2.33 9.92 -11.66
N ASP A 80 -3.42 9.88 -12.44
CA ASP A 80 -4.23 11.06 -12.75
C ASP A 80 -5.07 11.53 -11.52
N LYS A 81 -5.14 10.72 -10.46
CA LYS A 81 -5.80 11.10 -9.21
C LYS A 81 -4.86 11.95 -8.36
N ASP A 82 -5.36 13.06 -7.84
CA ASP A 82 -4.58 14.03 -7.04
C ASP A 82 -3.85 13.36 -5.86
N GLU A 83 -4.46 12.39 -5.20
CA GLU A 83 -3.87 11.67 -4.06
C GLU A 83 -2.66 10.81 -4.44
N ASN A 84 -2.54 10.47 -5.72
CA ASN A 84 -1.45 9.66 -6.26
C ASN A 84 -0.40 10.48 -7.00
N ALA A 85 -0.62 11.78 -7.20
CA ALA A 85 0.28 12.66 -7.94
C ALA A 85 1.71 12.61 -7.43
N ALA A 86 1.89 12.39 -6.13
CA ALA A 86 3.18 12.21 -5.49
C ALA A 86 4.02 11.05 -6.06
N LEU A 87 3.40 10.03 -6.64
CA LEU A 87 4.10 8.91 -7.27
C LEU A 87 4.61 9.23 -8.67
N TYR A 88 3.98 10.20 -9.34
CA TYR A 88 4.36 10.69 -10.67
C TYR A 88 5.40 11.81 -10.62
N PHE A 89 5.32 12.66 -9.60
CA PHE A 89 6.21 13.80 -9.43
C PHE A 89 7.58 13.38 -8.85
N PRO A 90 8.71 13.96 -9.36
CA PRO A 90 8.81 14.83 -10.52
C PRO A 90 8.90 14.05 -11.83
N GLU A 91 8.39 14.60 -12.92
CA GLU A 91 8.49 13.98 -14.26
C GLU A 91 9.96 13.87 -14.72
N GLU A 92 10.74 14.93 -14.52
CA GLU A 92 12.17 14.97 -14.70
C GLU A 92 12.89 15.04 -13.35
N PRO A 93 14.10 14.46 -13.21
CA PRO A 93 14.84 14.51 -11.95
C PRO A 93 15.11 15.96 -11.52
N VAL A 94 14.71 16.30 -10.30
CA VAL A 94 14.93 17.63 -9.70
C VAL A 94 15.65 17.45 -8.36
N ASP A 95 16.80 18.11 -8.19
CA ASP A 95 17.59 18.09 -6.95
C ASP A 95 17.88 16.66 -6.39
N GLY A 96 18.01 15.68 -7.30
CA GLY A 96 18.25 14.28 -6.94
C GLY A 96 17.01 13.50 -6.53
N GLN A 97 15.83 14.11 -6.65
CA GLN A 97 14.56 13.42 -6.57
C GLN A 97 14.19 12.83 -7.92
N GLU A 98 13.72 11.61 -7.88
CA GLU A 98 13.22 10.85 -9.02
C GLU A 98 11.84 10.29 -8.68
N ASN A 99 10.97 10.17 -9.68
CA ASN A 99 9.68 9.51 -9.46
C ASN A 99 9.82 8.00 -9.28
N LEU A 100 8.73 7.38 -8.83
CA LEU A 100 8.72 5.95 -8.53
C LEU A 100 9.13 5.09 -9.72
N PHE A 101 8.67 5.41 -10.93
CA PHE A 101 8.99 4.62 -12.13
C PHE A 101 10.48 4.68 -12.48
N ARG A 102 11.10 5.86 -12.42
CA ARG A 102 12.54 6.02 -12.67
C ARG A 102 13.38 5.23 -11.69
N ILE A 103 13.03 5.28 -10.40
CA ILE A 103 13.69 4.51 -9.35
C ILE A 103 13.58 3.01 -9.64
N ILE A 104 12.38 2.53 -9.94
CA ILE A 104 12.13 1.12 -10.25
C ILE A 104 12.92 0.67 -11.47
N LEU A 105 12.84 1.42 -12.57
CA LEU A 105 13.48 1.07 -13.83
C LEU A 105 15.02 1.07 -13.70
N LYS A 106 15.58 2.04 -13.02
CA LYS A 106 17.03 2.16 -12.75
C LYS A 106 17.55 0.99 -11.90
N LEU A 107 16.83 0.62 -10.85
CA LEU A 107 17.19 -0.52 -10.00
C LEU A 107 17.10 -1.85 -10.75
N PHE A 108 16.09 -2.00 -11.58
CA PHE A 108 15.91 -3.19 -12.42
C PHE A 108 16.97 -3.28 -13.51
N ALA A 109 17.20 -2.21 -14.27
CA ALA A 109 18.20 -2.17 -15.34
C ALA A 109 19.62 -2.40 -14.82
N SER A 110 19.96 -1.86 -13.66
CA SER A 110 21.26 -2.10 -13.00
C SER A 110 21.39 -3.48 -12.35
N GLY A 111 20.35 -4.31 -12.39
CA GLY A 111 20.35 -5.66 -11.82
C GLY A 111 20.37 -5.72 -10.29
N GLN A 112 20.00 -4.64 -9.61
CA GLN A 112 19.94 -4.57 -8.14
C GLN A 112 18.71 -5.27 -7.58
N ILE A 113 17.60 -5.27 -8.32
CA ILE A 113 16.34 -5.92 -7.93
C ILE A 113 15.88 -6.89 -9.00
N PRO A 114 15.38 -8.07 -8.64
CA PRO A 114 14.77 -9.00 -9.58
C PRO A 114 13.34 -8.55 -9.94
N ALA A 115 12.98 -8.73 -11.20
CA ALA A 115 11.62 -8.54 -11.68
C ALA A 115 11.06 -9.86 -12.20
N TYR A 116 9.74 -9.98 -12.19
CA TYR A 116 9.00 -11.19 -12.53
C TYR A 116 7.97 -10.92 -13.62
N GLU A 117 7.66 -11.93 -14.39
CA GLU A 117 6.72 -11.82 -15.50
C GLU A 117 5.29 -11.51 -15.02
N TYR A 118 4.58 -10.69 -15.80
CA TYR A 118 3.17 -10.42 -15.59
C TYR A 118 2.33 -11.57 -16.15
N LEU A 119 1.67 -12.33 -15.29
CA LEU A 119 0.90 -13.53 -15.64
C LEU A 119 -0.62 -13.41 -15.39
N ASP A 120 -1.13 -12.20 -15.27
CA ASP A 120 -2.56 -11.89 -15.06
C ASP A 120 -3.24 -12.76 -13.96
N GLY A 121 -2.72 -12.63 -12.73
CA GLY A 121 -3.32 -13.24 -11.55
C GLY A 121 -2.83 -14.65 -11.23
N ARG A 122 -1.72 -15.04 -11.85
CA ARG A 122 -0.95 -16.23 -11.48
C ARG A 122 0.46 -15.83 -11.08
N GLU A 123 0.59 -14.69 -10.43
CA GLU A 123 1.87 -14.10 -10.08
C GLU A 123 2.68 -15.08 -9.22
N ILE A 124 3.78 -15.54 -9.78
CA ILE A 124 4.70 -16.49 -9.17
C ILE A 124 6.08 -15.83 -9.08
N PHE A 125 6.53 -15.57 -7.88
CA PHE A 125 7.80 -14.88 -7.63
C PHE A 125 8.95 -15.89 -7.41
N THR A 126 9.16 -16.78 -8.39
CA THR A 126 10.26 -17.76 -8.39
C THR A 126 11.27 -17.42 -9.49
N GLU A 127 12.48 -17.93 -9.36
CA GLU A 127 13.54 -17.71 -10.35
C GLU A 127 13.16 -18.11 -11.78
N GLN A 128 12.27 -19.09 -11.91
CA GLN A 128 11.79 -19.56 -13.21
C GLN A 128 11.02 -18.49 -14.00
N TYR A 129 10.31 -17.58 -13.30
CA TYR A 129 9.51 -16.51 -13.88
C TYR A 129 10.19 -15.14 -13.78
N GLN A 130 11.47 -15.13 -13.45
CA GLN A 130 12.26 -13.91 -13.44
C GLN A 130 12.53 -13.45 -14.87
N VAL A 131 12.26 -12.17 -15.15
CA VAL A 131 12.52 -11.55 -16.45
C VAL A 131 13.90 -10.93 -16.49
N LYS A 132 14.53 -11.00 -17.67
CA LYS A 132 15.80 -10.32 -17.91
C LYS A 132 15.58 -8.88 -18.29
N ALA A 133 16.43 -7.99 -17.78
CA ALA A 133 16.31 -6.57 -18.05
C ALA A 133 16.37 -6.26 -19.55
N ARG A 134 17.28 -6.89 -20.31
CA ARG A 134 17.37 -6.75 -21.76
C ARG A 134 16.04 -7.04 -22.45
N ASP A 135 15.44 -8.18 -22.15
CA ASP A 135 14.20 -8.64 -22.83
C ASP A 135 13.03 -7.67 -22.58
N VAL A 136 12.99 -7.06 -21.39
CA VAL A 136 11.98 -6.04 -21.04
C VAL A 136 12.24 -4.73 -21.76
N LEU A 137 13.49 -4.23 -21.72
CA LEU A 137 13.87 -2.97 -22.37
C LEU A 137 13.62 -3.04 -23.88
N ASP A 138 14.01 -4.16 -24.53
CA ASP A 138 13.75 -4.40 -25.95
C ASP A 138 12.25 -4.50 -26.25
N ARG A 139 11.46 -5.18 -25.41
CA ARG A 139 10.00 -5.32 -25.55
C ARG A 139 9.27 -3.99 -25.52
N PHE A 140 9.69 -3.10 -24.66
CA PHE A 140 9.08 -1.77 -24.50
C PHE A 140 9.79 -0.66 -25.28
N HIS A 141 10.79 -1.01 -26.10
CA HIS A 141 11.55 -0.09 -26.94
C HIS A 141 12.22 1.05 -26.13
N ILE A 142 12.75 0.71 -24.95
CA ILE A 142 13.49 1.64 -24.10
C ILE A 142 14.97 1.58 -24.49
N PRO A 143 15.60 2.65 -24.99
CA PRO A 143 17.01 2.66 -25.30
C PRO A 143 17.87 2.46 -24.06
N TYR A 144 18.95 1.71 -24.18
CA TYR A 144 19.88 1.47 -23.09
C TYR A 144 21.31 1.30 -23.58
N THR A 145 22.26 1.51 -22.69
CA THR A 145 23.69 1.25 -22.90
C THR A 145 24.18 0.23 -21.88
N GLU A 146 25.29 -0.44 -22.20
CA GLU A 146 25.89 -1.37 -21.24
C GLU A 146 26.57 -0.58 -20.11
N GLY A 147 26.11 -0.82 -18.89
CA GLY A 147 26.61 -0.15 -17.70
C GLY A 147 27.98 -0.68 -17.26
N ARG A 148 28.66 0.11 -16.44
CA ARG A 148 29.99 -0.25 -15.92
C ARG A 148 29.92 -1.52 -15.08
N GLY A 149 30.79 -2.50 -15.37
CA GLY A 149 30.84 -3.77 -14.67
C GLY A 149 29.78 -4.77 -15.11
N SER A 150 29.15 -4.53 -16.28
CA SER A 150 28.29 -5.51 -16.94
C SER A 150 29.10 -6.79 -17.26
N THR A 151 28.52 -7.94 -16.98
CA THR A 151 29.07 -9.26 -17.31
C THR A 151 27.98 -10.12 -17.95
N GLU A 152 28.36 -11.11 -18.75
CA GLU A 152 27.37 -12.02 -19.37
C GLU A 152 26.45 -12.71 -18.34
N ARG A 153 26.96 -12.97 -17.12
CA ARG A 153 26.18 -13.60 -16.04
C ARG A 153 25.31 -12.62 -15.28
N ASN A 154 25.72 -11.37 -15.20
CA ASN A 154 25.01 -10.32 -14.51
C ASN A 154 25.05 -9.03 -15.34
N PRO A 155 24.22 -8.96 -16.39
CA PRO A 155 24.19 -7.81 -17.26
C PRO A 155 23.63 -6.60 -16.50
N ARG A 156 24.31 -5.46 -16.68
CA ARG A 156 23.87 -4.18 -16.11
C ARG A 156 23.69 -3.19 -17.25
N PHE A 157 22.57 -2.50 -17.23
CA PHE A 157 22.22 -1.52 -18.22
C PHE A 157 22.06 -0.15 -17.56
N GLU A 158 22.49 0.87 -18.29
CA GLU A 158 22.26 2.27 -17.94
C GLU A 158 21.32 2.87 -18.98
N ILE A 159 20.31 3.60 -18.51
CA ILE A 159 19.30 4.25 -19.33
C ILE A 159 19.51 5.75 -19.16
N ASP A 160 19.56 6.48 -20.27
CA ASP A 160 19.66 7.93 -20.23
C ASP A 160 18.40 8.53 -19.60
N GLU A 161 18.54 9.64 -18.89
CA GLU A 161 17.41 10.30 -18.20
C GLU A 161 16.30 10.70 -19.17
N ASN A 162 16.64 11.04 -20.41
CA ASN A 162 15.67 11.42 -21.44
C ASN A 162 14.97 10.22 -22.10
N ASP A 163 15.55 9.03 -21.98
CA ASP A 163 15.02 7.81 -22.61
C ASP A 163 14.06 7.04 -21.71
N VAL A 164 13.88 7.48 -20.46
CA VAL A 164 12.92 6.88 -19.52
C VAL A 164 11.51 7.34 -19.88
N PRO A 165 10.60 6.45 -20.26
CA PRO A 165 9.23 6.81 -20.68
C PRO A 165 8.33 7.10 -19.45
N THR A 166 8.69 8.12 -18.68
CA THR A 166 7.96 8.52 -17.46
C THR A 166 6.53 8.93 -17.76
N ASN A 167 6.34 9.70 -18.84
CA ASN A 167 5.04 10.20 -19.27
C ASN A 167 4.08 9.12 -19.81
N GLU A 168 4.59 7.94 -20.10
CA GLU A 168 3.77 6.80 -20.54
C GLU A 168 3.29 5.94 -19.38
N VAL A 169 3.92 6.03 -18.19
CA VAL A 169 3.51 5.25 -17.03
C VAL A 169 2.53 6.05 -16.18
N LEU A 170 1.24 5.83 -16.43
CA LEU A 170 0.13 6.54 -15.79
C LEU A 170 -0.62 5.70 -14.74
N SER A 171 -0.22 4.47 -14.52
CA SER A 171 -0.81 3.65 -13.44
C SER A 171 0.15 2.58 -12.93
N TYR A 172 -0.14 2.10 -11.72
CA TYR A 172 0.51 0.94 -11.13
C TYR A 172 -0.50 -0.11 -10.75
N PHE A 173 -0.19 -1.37 -10.99
CA PHE A 173 -0.90 -2.46 -10.35
C PHE A 173 -0.17 -2.84 -9.06
N VAL A 174 -0.93 -3.03 -8.00
CA VAL A 174 -0.42 -3.39 -6.68
C VAL A 174 -1.13 -4.63 -6.17
N ILE A 175 -0.36 -5.54 -5.62
CA ILE A 175 -0.88 -6.70 -4.89
C ILE A 175 -0.81 -6.35 -3.40
N GLU A 176 -1.97 -6.31 -2.78
CA GLU A 176 -2.14 -6.09 -1.34
C GLU A 176 -2.55 -7.39 -0.67
N ARG A 177 -1.89 -7.72 0.40
CA ARG A 177 -2.32 -8.78 1.31
C ARG A 177 -2.88 -8.14 2.57
N TRP A 178 -4.16 -8.26 2.75
CA TRP A 178 -4.85 -7.87 3.97
C TRP A 178 -4.81 -9.02 4.94
N GLU A 179 -4.22 -8.82 6.11
CA GLU A 179 -4.05 -9.84 7.13
C GLU A 179 -4.50 -9.34 8.50
N PHE A 180 -5.20 -10.20 9.22
CA PHE A 180 -5.61 -9.92 10.59
C PHE A 180 -4.60 -10.52 11.56
N ASP A 181 -3.97 -9.65 12.35
CA ASP A 181 -3.03 -9.99 13.39
C ASP A 181 -3.77 -10.16 14.71
N THR A 182 -3.85 -11.39 15.22
CA THR A 182 -4.54 -11.69 16.48
C THR A 182 -3.82 -11.12 17.70
N ARG A 183 -2.51 -10.88 17.62
CA ARG A 183 -1.76 -10.30 18.75
C ARG A 183 -2.06 -8.82 18.91
N GLN A 184 -2.15 -8.10 17.79
CA GLN A 184 -2.44 -6.67 17.77
C GLN A 184 -3.94 -6.39 17.66
N ASN A 185 -4.75 -7.42 17.38
CA ASN A 185 -6.18 -7.33 17.11
C ASN A 185 -6.50 -6.28 16.04
N ARG A 186 -5.70 -6.28 14.98
CA ARG A 186 -5.76 -5.27 13.92
C ARG A 186 -5.68 -5.89 12.54
N LEU A 187 -6.52 -5.39 11.63
CA LEU A 187 -6.42 -5.67 10.21
C LEU A 187 -5.47 -4.68 9.55
N ARG A 188 -4.49 -5.17 8.79
CA ARG A 188 -3.57 -4.32 8.06
C ARG A 188 -3.36 -4.79 6.63
N PRO A 189 -3.28 -3.89 5.68
CA PRO A 189 -2.77 -4.18 4.35
C PRO A 189 -1.25 -4.23 4.35
N VAL A 190 -0.70 -5.13 3.57
CA VAL A 190 0.73 -5.26 3.29
C VAL A 190 0.89 -5.32 1.78
N VAL A 191 1.65 -4.39 1.22
CA VAL A 191 1.98 -4.40 -0.20
C VAL A 191 2.98 -5.54 -0.46
N GLU A 192 2.62 -6.48 -1.34
CA GLU A 192 3.46 -7.61 -1.73
C GLU A 192 4.29 -7.32 -2.97
N ALA A 193 3.66 -6.73 -3.98
CA ALA A 193 4.32 -6.45 -5.25
C ALA A 193 3.71 -5.24 -5.96
N ILE A 194 4.52 -4.59 -6.78
CA ILE A 194 4.15 -3.45 -7.61
C ILE A 194 4.51 -3.76 -9.06
N CYS A 195 3.64 -3.38 -10.00
CA CYS A 195 3.85 -3.49 -11.44
C CYS A 195 3.56 -2.15 -12.10
N PRO A 196 4.55 -1.50 -12.74
CA PRO A 196 4.31 -0.34 -13.59
C PRO A 196 3.49 -0.72 -14.81
N VAL A 197 2.58 0.17 -15.22
CA VAL A 197 1.71 -0.04 -16.40
C VAL A 197 1.92 1.12 -17.37
N LEU A 198 2.40 0.79 -18.57
CA LEU A 198 2.50 1.75 -19.66
C LEU A 198 1.14 1.96 -20.32
N HIS A 199 0.86 3.21 -20.65
CA HIS A 199 -0.32 3.61 -21.39
C HIS A 199 0.13 4.16 -22.74
N ARG A 200 -0.14 3.42 -23.82
CA ARG A 200 0.21 3.82 -25.18
C ARG A 200 -1.03 3.91 -26.06
N THR A 201 -1.19 5.04 -26.70
CA THR A 201 -2.23 5.20 -27.72
C THR A 201 -1.75 4.57 -29.03
N GLY A 202 -2.60 3.79 -29.69
CA GLY A 202 -2.28 3.21 -30.99
C GLY A 202 -2.13 4.28 -32.06
N ASP A 203 -1.43 3.95 -33.17
CA ASP A 203 -1.15 4.85 -34.29
C ASP A 203 -2.41 5.44 -34.97
N PHE A 204 -3.56 4.82 -34.77
CA PHE A 204 -4.84 5.25 -35.34
C PHE A 204 -5.71 6.06 -34.37
N GLY A 205 -5.18 6.45 -33.22
CA GLY A 205 -5.94 7.10 -32.14
C GLY A 205 -6.84 6.10 -31.41
N GLY A 206 -7.58 6.59 -30.42
CA GLY A 206 -8.45 5.78 -29.55
C GLY A 206 -7.98 5.81 -28.11
N ASP A 207 -8.60 4.99 -27.27
CA ASP A 207 -8.23 4.88 -25.87
C ASP A 207 -6.82 4.28 -25.71
N ALA A 208 -6.07 4.79 -24.77
CA ALA A 208 -4.75 4.26 -24.47
C ALA A 208 -4.83 2.81 -23.99
N LEU A 209 -4.06 1.94 -24.62
CA LEU A 209 -3.94 0.55 -24.21
C LEU A 209 -2.98 0.45 -23.02
N ARG A 210 -3.38 -0.35 -22.04
CA ARG A 210 -2.59 -0.59 -20.82
C ARG A 210 -1.68 -1.78 -21.01
N TYR A 211 -0.37 -1.55 -20.85
CA TYR A 211 0.66 -2.57 -20.97
C TYR A 211 1.35 -2.77 -19.62
N PRO A 212 0.94 -3.76 -18.80
CA PRO A 212 1.68 -4.10 -17.58
C PRO A 212 3.08 -4.59 -17.95
N MET A 213 4.09 -4.05 -17.27
CA MET A 213 5.49 -4.34 -17.62
C MET A 213 5.99 -5.62 -16.95
N PHE A 214 6.16 -5.56 -15.66
CA PHE A 214 6.69 -6.65 -14.83
C PHE A 214 6.35 -6.43 -13.36
N TRP A 215 6.34 -7.50 -12.60
CA TRP A 215 6.16 -7.44 -11.15
C TRP A 215 7.49 -7.30 -10.42
N ILE A 216 7.51 -6.49 -9.37
CA ILE A 216 8.60 -6.40 -8.41
C ILE A 216 8.05 -6.67 -7.02
N GLN A 217 8.72 -7.55 -6.28
CA GLN A 217 8.40 -7.76 -4.88
C GLN A 217 8.73 -6.51 -4.06
N PHE A 218 7.74 -5.99 -3.36
CA PHE A 218 7.89 -4.78 -2.56
C PHE A 218 8.97 -4.90 -1.48
N ALA A 219 9.10 -6.08 -0.87
CA ALA A 219 10.14 -6.36 0.11
C ALA A 219 11.58 -6.14 -0.40
N LYS A 220 11.82 -6.35 -1.72
CA LYS A 220 13.12 -6.10 -2.36
C LYS A 220 13.32 -4.63 -2.71
N LEU A 221 12.24 -3.94 -3.01
CA LEU A 221 12.24 -2.52 -3.36
C LEU A 221 12.36 -1.62 -2.12
N ARG A 222 11.80 -2.03 -1.00
CA ARG A 222 11.72 -1.31 0.27
C ARG A 222 13.00 -0.60 0.73
N PRO A 223 14.18 -1.26 0.79
CA PRO A 223 15.40 -0.61 1.24
C PRO A 223 15.82 0.59 0.38
N HIS A 224 15.49 0.54 -0.92
CA HIS A 224 15.77 1.63 -1.85
C HIS A 224 14.74 2.76 -1.71
N LEU A 225 13.46 2.43 -1.59
CA LEU A 225 12.38 3.39 -1.40
C LEU A 225 12.48 4.17 -0.07
N ALA A 226 12.99 3.51 0.97
CA ALA A 226 13.21 4.13 2.27
C ALA A 226 14.28 5.23 2.26
N SER A 227 15.14 5.26 1.26
CA SER A 227 16.16 6.30 1.09
C SER A 227 15.71 7.44 0.18
N GLN A 228 14.57 7.31 -0.47
CA GLN A 228 14.04 8.28 -1.44
C GLN A 228 12.89 9.07 -0.83
N ALA A 229 13.04 10.38 -0.85
CA ALA A 229 12.02 11.30 -0.36
C ALA A 229 10.88 11.46 -1.36
N ILE A 230 9.67 11.68 -0.86
CA ILE A 230 8.48 11.95 -1.65
C ILE A 230 7.79 13.21 -1.11
N PHE A 231 7.25 14.04 -2.01
CA PHE A 231 6.38 15.16 -1.67
C PHE A 231 4.93 14.70 -1.72
N VAL A 232 4.20 14.91 -0.64
CA VAL A 232 2.80 14.46 -0.48
C VAL A 232 1.85 15.64 -0.31
N ASP A 233 2.38 16.85 -0.15
CA ASP A 233 1.59 18.04 0.19
C ASP A 233 2.06 19.23 -0.65
N ASP A 234 1.13 19.89 -1.32
CA ASP A 234 1.39 21.06 -2.13
C ASP A 234 1.67 22.32 -1.28
N ASP A 235 1.12 22.38 -0.07
CA ASP A 235 1.29 23.52 0.83
C ASP A 235 2.68 23.53 1.49
N ASN A 236 3.35 22.39 1.56
CA ASN A 236 4.65 22.23 2.19
C ASN A 236 5.63 21.46 1.31
N ASN A 237 6.52 22.17 0.63
CA ASN A 237 7.55 21.58 -0.23
C ASN A 237 8.69 20.90 0.54
N LEU A 238 8.57 20.73 1.85
CA LEU A 238 9.54 19.97 2.62
C LEU A 238 9.16 18.46 2.58
N PRO A 239 10.03 17.59 2.09
CA PRO A 239 9.74 16.16 2.07
C PRO A 239 9.66 15.64 3.50
N THR A 240 8.48 15.20 3.91
CA THR A 240 8.18 14.73 5.26
C THR A 240 8.19 13.21 5.39
N CYS A 241 8.07 12.50 4.28
CA CYS A 241 8.04 11.04 4.23
C CYS A 241 8.86 10.50 3.05
N THR A 242 9.01 9.18 3.03
CA THR A 242 9.67 8.44 1.94
C THR A 242 8.65 7.65 1.14
N TYR A 243 9.06 7.12 -0.02
CA TYR A 243 8.21 6.20 -0.78
C TYR A 243 7.83 4.95 0.02
N ASP A 244 8.71 4.45 0.89
CA ASP A 244 8.37 3.32 1.78
C ASP A 244 7.27 3.69 2.79
N ASP A 245 7.36 4.88 3.37
CA ASP A 245 6.34 5.40 4.29
C ASP A 245 4.99 5.56 3.58
N PHE A 246 5.00 6.11 2.36
CA PHE A 246 3.80 6.32 1.55
C PHE A 246 3.02 5.01 1.33
N PHE A 247 3.73 3.94 0.94
CA PHE A 247 3.11 2.63 0.76
C PHE A 247 2.76 1.93 2.07
N THR A 248 3.58 2.07 3.10
CA THR A 248 3.35 1.42 4.40
C THR A 248 2.17 2.03 5.15
N LEU A 249 1.95 3.35 4.98
CA LEU A 249 0.82 4.08 5.56
C LEU A 249 -0.44 4.03 4.68
N ASN A 250 -0.36 3.40 3.50
CA ASN A 250 -1.46 3.32 2.52
C ASN A 250 -2.02 4.69 2.13
N MET A 251 -1.13 5.63 1.84
CA MET A 251 -1.51 6.99 1.44
C MET A 251 -2.02 7.08 0.00
N TYR A 252 -1.93 5.98 -0.77
CA TYR A 252 -2.39 5.91 -2.15
C TYR A 252 -3.88 5.53 -2.25
N GLN A 253 -4.52 5.98 -3.30
CA GLN A 253 -5.89 5.59 -3.67
C GLN A 253 -5.88 4.80 -4.97
N GLY A 254 -6.69 3.75 -5.02
CA GLY A 254 -6.80 2.92 -6.21
C GLY A 254 -8.04 2.05 -6.22
N ASP A 255 -8.43 1.62 -7.41
CA ASP A 255 -9.62 0.82 -7.61
C ASP A 255 -9.30 -0.68 -7.56
N ILE A 256 -10.11 -1.44 -6.85
CA ILE A 256 -9.93 -2.89 -6.77
C ILE A 256 -10.39 -3.50 -8.09
N TYR A 257 -9.45 -3.99 -8.92
CA TYR A 257 -9.82 -4.63 -10.19
C TYR A 257 -9.99 -6.15 -10.08
N LYS A 258 -9.39 -6.76 -9.05
CA LYS A 258 -9.41 -8.21 -8.85
C LYS A 258 -9.23 -8.57 -7.38
N THR A 259 -9.80 -9.66 -6.97
CA THR A 259 -9.49 -10.34 -5.71
C THR A 259 -9.05 -11.76 -6.01
N ARG A 260 -8.20 -12.34 -5.17
CA ARG A 260 -7.84 -13.75 -5.30
C ARG A 260 -9.08 -14.60 -5.16
N ASN A 261 -9.47 -15.26 -6.24
CA ASN A 261 -10.65 -16.10 -6.30
C ASN A 261 -10.37 -17.41 -7.03
N LEU A 262 -11.18 -18.43 -6.80
CA LEU A 262 -10.99 -19.78 -7.33
C LEU A 262 -11.04 -19.85 -8.86
N LYS A 263 -11.78 -18.93 -9.49
CA LYS A 263 -11.93 -18.88 -10.94
C LYS A 263 -10.92 -17.97 -11.63
N ASN A 264 -10.06 -17.29 -10.85
CA ASN A 264 -9.06 -16.33 -11.33
C ASN A 264 -9.63 -15.24 -12.25
N ARG A 265 -10.87 -14.77 -11.99
CA ARG A 265 -11.53 -13.75 -12.81
C ARG A 265 -11.36 -12.37 -12.19
N SER A 266 -11.25 -11.36 -13.06
CA SER A 266 -11.30 -9.97 -12.64
C SER A 266 -12.73 -9.56 -12.24
N LEU A 267 -12.88 -8.46 -11.51
CA LEU A 267 -14.21 -7.94 -11.16
C LEU A 267 -15.00 -7.53 -12.40
N ALA A 268 -14.34 -6.94 -13.41
CA ALA A 268 -14.97 -6.58 -14.67
C ALA A 268 -15.51 -7.81 -15.44
N GLN A 269 -14.81 -8.96 -15.37
CA GLN A 269 -15.30 -10.21 -15.95
C GLN A 269 -16.47 -10.82 -15.18
N MET A 270 -16.58 -10.54 -13.88
CA MET A 270 -17.69 -11.02 -13.06
C MET A 270 -18.91 -10.09 -13.12
N HIS A 271 -18.66 -8.80 -13.30
CA HIS A 271 -19.65 -7.72 -13.34
C HIS A 271 -19.38 -6.86 -14.59
N PRO A 272 -19.88 -7.25 -15.78
CA PRO A 272 -19.65 -6.51 -17.03
C PRO A 272 -20.31 -5.13 -17.04
N ASP A 273 -21.37 -4.94 -16.25
CA ASP A 273 -22.05 -3.67 -16.11
C ASP A 273 -21.25 -2.73 -15.18
N PRO A 274 -20.94 -1.47 -15.61
CA PRO A 274 -20.13 -0.53 -14.85
C PRO A 274 -20.68 -0.22 -13.45
N ASP A 275 -22.01 -0.10 -13.31
CA ASP A 275 -22.64 0.20 -12.02
C ASP A 275 -22.51 -0.96 -11.03
N ASN A 276 -22.68 -2.18 -11.53
CA ASN A 276 -22.49 -3.39 -10.73
C ASN A 276 -21.03 -3.63 -10.36
N LEU A 277 -20.11 -3.25 -11.26
CA LEU A 277 -18.68 -3.29 -11.00
C LEU A 277 -18.31 -2.35 -9.84
N ARG A 278 -18.74 -1.09 -9.89
CA ARG A 278 -18.54 -0.11 -8.80
C ARG A 278 -19.11 -0.61 -7.48
N ARG A 279 -20.35 -1.05 -7.48
CA ARG A 279 -20.98 -1.60 -6.25
C ARG A 279 -20.20 -2.78 -5.68
N ALA A 280 -19.64 -3.64 -6.53
CA ALA A 280 -18.80 -4.75 -6.10
C ALA A 280 -17.48 -4.27 -5.51
N GLN A 281 -16.83 -3.28 -6.12
CA GLN A 281 -15.61 -2.65 -5.61
C GLN A 281 -15.87 -2.00 -4.25
N ASP A 282 -16.89 -1.15 -4.14
CA ASP A 282 -17.29 -0.46 -2.90
C ASP A 282 -17.64 -1.45 -1.80
N SER A 283 -18.37 -2.53 -2.14
CA SER A 283 -18.71 -3.59 -1.18
C SER A 283 -17.48 -4.34 -0.65
N ILE A 284 -16.46 -4.52 -1.49
CA ILE A 284 -15.21 -5.15 -1.05
C ILE A 284 -14.43 -4.18 -0.17
N GLN A 285 -14.30 -2.94 -0.58
CA GLN A 285 -13.61 -1.89 0.16
C GLN A 285 -14.24 -1.66 1.53
N SER A 286 -15.54 -1.47 1.57
CA SER A 286 -16.30 -1.30 2.83
C SER A 286 -16.17 -2.50 3.77
N ARG A 287 -16.13 -3.72 3.25
CA ARG A 287 -15.92 -4.92 4.08
C ARG A 287 -14.53 -5.00 4.70
N LEU A 288 -13.53 -4.41 4.06
CA LEU A 288 -12.17 -4.32 4.60
C LEU A 288 -12.09 -3.25 5.67
N GLU A 289 -12.63 -2.07 5.41
CA GLU A 289 -12.62 -0.94 6.34
C GLU A 289 -13.39 -1.25 7.62
N HIS A 290 -14.55 -1.90 7.49
CA HIS A 290 -15.41 -2.26 8.62
C HIS A 290 -15.19 -3.70 9.09
N PHE A 291 -14.02 -4.29 8.82
CA PHE A 291 -13.72 -5.66 9.25
C PHE A 291 -13.62 -5.76 10.78
N GLU A 292 -12.99 -4.79 11.39
CA GLU A 292 -12.76 -4.74 12.84
C GLU A 292 -14.08 -4.58 13.60
N ASP A 293 -15.03 -3.82 13.07
CA ASP A 293 -16.36 -3.62 13.68
C ASP A 293 -17.12 -4.92 13.87
N LYS A 294 -16.87 -5.91 13.01
CA LYS A 294 -17.52 -7.23 13.04
C LYS A 294 -16.87 -8.20 14.03
N LEU A 295 -15.71 -7.87 14.57
CA LEU A 295 -15.00 -8.69 15.55
C LEU A 295 -15.59 -8.52 16.96
N TRP A 296 -16.25 -7.40 17.20
CA TRP A 296 -16.85 -7.08 18.48
C TRP A 296 -18.29 -7.61 18.53
N VAL A 297 -18.61 -8.27 19.62
CA VAL A 297 -20.01 -8.64 19.90
C VAL A 297 -20.73 -7.33 20.26
N PRO A 298 -21.81 -6.98 19.53
CA PRO A 298 -22.56 -5.77 19.84
C PRO A 298 -23.07 -5.81 21.27
N SER A 299 -23.08 -4.67 21.93
CA SER A 299 -23.61 -4.55 23.29
C SER A 299 -25.09 -4.94 23.32
N ARG A 300 -25.57 -5.35 24.49
CA ARG A 300 -27.00 -5.69 24.65
C ARG A 300 -27.90 -4.54 24.23
N GLU A 301 -27.48 -3.30 24.50
CA GLU A 301 -28.23 -2.09 24.17
C GLU A 301 -28.30 -1.86 22.65
N GLU A 302 -27.19 -2.06 21.93
CA GLU A 302 -27.13 -1.99 20.47
C GLU A 302 -27.99 -3.06 19.80
N VAL A 303 -28.02 -4.28 20.36
CA VAL A 303 -28.87 -5.36 19.85
C VAL A 303 -30.37 -5.02 20.03
N ILE A 304 -30.73 -4.42 21.16
CA ILE A 304 -32.10 -3.98 21.43
C ILE A 304 -32.48 -2.86 20.49
N ALA A 305 -31.63 -1.83 20.36
CA ALA A 305 -31.88 -0.70 19.46
C ALA A 305 -32.00 -1.14 17.98
N ALA A 306 -31.14 -2.04 17.54
CA ALA A 306 -31.19 -2.60 16.17
C ALA A 306 -32.47 -3.41 15.93
N ARG A 307 -32.98 -4.12 16.96
CA ARG A 307 -34.24 -4.85 16.90
C ARG A 307 -35.42 -3.88 16.81
N GLU A 308 -35.47 -2.88 17.67
CA GLU A 308 -36.50 -1.83 17.66
C GLU A 308 -36.56 -1.05 16.35
N ALA A 309 -35.38 -0.70 15.79
CA ALA A 309 -35.30 -0.05 14.49
C ALA A 309 -35.83 -0.94 13.36
N ARG A 310 -35.60 -2.24 13.44
CA ARG A 310 -36.07 -3.21 12.45
C ARG A 310 -37.59 -3.44 12.56
N GLU A 311 -38.11 -3.45 13.76
CA GLU A 311 -39.57 -3.55 14.03
C GLU A 311 -40.29 -2.26 13.59
N ALA A 312 -39.68 -1.07 13.80
CA ALA A 312 -40.21 0.20 13.33
C ALA A 312 -40.25 0.29 11.80
N LEU A 313 -39.22 -0.18 11.11
CA LEU A 313 -39.19 -0.25 9.64
C LEU A 313 -40.24 -1.21 9.08
N ALA A 314 -40.44 -2.37 9.74
CA ALA A 314 -41.48 -3.34 9.37
C ALA A 314 -42.87 -2.77 9.57
N ALA A 315 -43.12 -2.08 10.69
CA ALA A 315 -44.38 -1.40 10.96
C ALA A 315 -44.69 -0.27 10.01
N GLY A 316 -43.64 0.46 9.55
CA GLY A 316 -43.77 1.53 8.53
C GLY A 316 -44.07 1.02 7.13
N ALA A 317 -43.63 -0.20 6.80
CA ALA A 317 -43.90 -0.83 5.50
C ALA A 317 -45.34 -1.36 5.38
N ASP A 318 -45.97 -1.76 6.48
CA ASP A 318 -47.38 -2.22 6.50
C ASP A 318 -48.41 -1.08 6.43
N SER A 319 -48.04 0.16 6.71
CA SER A 319 -48.94 1.29 6.67
C SER A 319 -49.07 1.93 5.28
N SER A 320 -48.34 1.51 4.27
CA SER A 320 -48.39 2.07 2.89
C SER A 320 -49.18 1.21 1.90
N SER A 321 -49.90 0.18 2.31
CA SER A 321 -50.64 -0.71 1.42
C SER A 321 -52.15 -0.85 1.76
N VAL A 322 -52.83 0.26 2.10
CA VAL A 322 -54.30 0.23 2.18
C VAL A 322 -54.87 1.48 1.48
N GLU A 323 -55.14 1.37 0.18
CA GLU A 323 -56.22 2.11 -0.44
C GLU A 323 -57.41 1.15 -0.60
N PRO A 324 -58.63 1.57 -0.17
CA PRO A 324 -59.81 0.77 -0.36
C PRO A 324 -60.50 1.11 -1.69
N SER A 325 -60.47 0.20 -2.64
CA SER A 325 -61.43 0.27 -3.75
C SER A 325 -62.66 -0.57 -3.44
N THR A 326 -63.72 0.14 -3.12
CA THR A 326 -65.09 -0.35 -3.12
C THR A 326 -65.55 -0.73 -4.53
N SER A 327 -65.94 -1.98 -4.74
CA SER A 327 -67.14 -2.26 -5.53
C SER A 327 -67.57 -3.76 -5.30
N ALA A 328 -68.80 -3.84 -4.87
CA ALA A 328 -69.60 -5.05 -4.65
C ALA A 328 -69.78 -5.89 -5.91
N THR A 329 -69.77 -7.21 -5.76
CA THR A 329 -70.86 -8.09 -6.26
C THR A 329 -70.55 -9.54 -5.82
N THR A 330 -71.42 -10.07 -5.02
CA THR A 330 -71.68 -11.52 -4.73
C THR A 330 -72.75 -12.00 -5.73
N PRO A 331 -73.09 -13.30 -5.92
CA PRO A 331 -72.55 -14.55 -5.40
C PRO A 331 -72.46 -15.68 -6.49
N SER A 332 -71.81 -16.79 -6.22
CA SER A 332 -72.44 -18.12 -6.39
C SER A 332 -71.49 -19.28 -5.98
N ARG A 333 -72.03 -19.97 -5.05
CA ARG A 333 -71.70 -21.31 -4.52
C ARG A 333 -71.88 -22.39 -5.57
N VAL A 334 -70.90 -23.23 -5.82
CA VAL A 334 -71.12 -24.67 -6.16
C VAL A 334 -69.99 -25.52 -5.61
N THR A 335 -70.41 -26.38 -4.72
CA THR A 335 -69.76 -27.58 -4.20
C THR A 335 -69.69 -28.68 -5.22
N LYS A 336 -68.61 -29.49 -5.24
CA LYS A 336 -68.54 -30.94 -5.42
C LYS A 336 -67.04 -31.34 -5.37
N ARG A 337 -66.54 -31.97 -4.36
CA ARG A 337 -66.60 -33.33 -3.85
C ARG A 337 -66.06 -34.41 -4.81
N SER A 338 -64.94 -35.07 -4.30
CA SER A 338 -64.66 -36.51 -4.45
C SER A 338 -64.06 -36.93 -5.80
N THR A 339 -63.03 -37.73 -5.94
CA THR A 339 -62.55 -38.96 -5.27
C THR A 339 -61.25 -39.42 -5.91
N ARG A 340 -60.28 -39.81 -5.17
CA ARG A 340 -59.53 -41.06 -5.09
C ARG A 340 -59.46 -42.00 -6.28
N ARG A 341 -58.21 -42.36 -6.74
CA ARG A 341 -57.66 -43.72 -6.97
C ARG A 341 -56.39 -43.59 -7.82
N SER A 342 -55.19 -43.93 -7.36
CA SER A 342 -54.61 -45.28 -7.28
C SER A 342 -54.60 -46.08 -8.59
N THR A 343 -53.42 -46.25 -9.21
CA THR A 343 -52.68 -47.50 -9.45
C THR A 343 -51.66 -47.33 -10.62
N LYS A 344 -50.45 -47.71 -10.33
CA LYS A 344 -49.57 -48.66 -10.97
C LYS A 344 -49.61 -48.80 -12.51
N LYS A 345 -48.51 -48.44 -13.15
CA LYS A 345 -47.54 -49.35 -13.77
C LYS A 345 -46.20 -48.64 -13.99
#